data_f20f664f0610d6b9303a86f880e5f098
#
_entry.id   f20f664f0610d6b9303a86f880e5f098
#
_cell.length_a   1.000
_cell.length_b   1.000
_cell.length_c   1.000
_cell.angle_alpha   90.00
_cell.angle_beta   90.00
_cell.angle_gamma   90.00
#
_symmetry.space_group_name_H-M   'P 1'
#
loop_
_entity.id
_entity.type
_entity.pdbx_description
1 polymer ?
#
loop_
_entity_poly.entity_id
_entity_poly.type
_entity_poly.pdbx_seq_one_letter_code
_entity_poly.pdbx_strand_id
1 'polypeptide(L)'
;MINLNVLEAARRTGVKKVVSFLSTCIFPDKVEYPLTADKIHDGEPHPSNFGYAYSKRMLEVQGRAYREQYGLEYVSLIPTNIYGPNDNFNLESSHVVPALIHKCYLAKRDDTDFVVWGSGKPLREFIYSEDVGKITQFVLKTTV
;
A
#
# COMPACT_ATOMS: atom_id res chain seq x y z
N MET A 1 -5.42 9.06 13.47
CA MET A 1 -6.30 8.69 14.62
C MET A 1 -6.87 7.28 14.50
N ILE A 2 -7.54 6.88 13.39
CA ILE A 2 -8.15 5.53 13.25
C ILE A 2 -7.13 4.41 13.50
N ASN A 3 -5.99 4.42 12.81
CA ASN A 3 -4.96 3.40 12.96
C ASN A 3 -4.48 3.27 14.42
N LEU A 4 -4.26 4.40 15.09
CA LEU A 4 -3.85 4.46 16.49
C LEU A 4 -4.86 3.74 17.41
N ASN A 5 -6.12 4.06 17.23
CA ASN A 5 -7.21 3.48 18.02
C ASN A 5 -7.34 1.96 17.78
N VAL A 6 -7.16 1.51 16.53
CA VAL A 6 -7.21 0.08 16.20
C VAL A 6 -6.07 -0.69 16.86
N LEU A 7 -4.83 -0.20 16.79
CA LEU A 7 -3.69 -0.86 17.43
C LEU A 7 -3.83 -0.90 18.96
N GLU A 8 -4.29 0.20 19.56
CA GLU A 8 -4.51 0.24 21.01
C GLU A 8 -5.68 -0.65 21.44
N ALA A 9 -6.76 -0.68 20.68
CA ALA A 9 -7.87 -1.60 20.95
C ALA A 9 -7.42 -3.06 20.86
N ALA A 10 -6.66 -3.42 19.82
CA ALA A 10 -6.09 -4.75 19.66
C ALA A 10 -5.22 -5.15 20.87
N ARG A 11 -4.36 -4.25 21.35
CA ARG A 11 -3.56 -4.46 22.55
C ARG A 11 -4.43 -4.71 23.77
N ARG A 12 -5.42 -3.85 24.02
CA ARG A 12 -6.32 -3.95 25.21
C ARG A 12 -7.15 -5.22 25.21
N THR A 13 -7.53 -5.71 24.03
CA THR A 13 -8.33 -6.94 23.88
C THR A 13 -7.49 -8.21 23.79
N GLY A 14 -6.17 -8.12 23.94
CA GLY A 14 -5.27 -9.27 23.97
C GLY A 14 -4.96 -9.86 22.60
N VAL A 15 -5.19 -9.12 21.50
CA VAL A 15 -4.78 -9.53 20.16
C VAL A 15 -3.26 -9.50 20.08
N LYS A 16 -2.66 -10.68 19.93
CA LYS A 16 -1.20 -10.84 19.93
C LYS A 16 -0.55 -10.46 18.60
N LYS A 17 -1.26 -10.66 17.49
CA LYS A 17 -0.73 -10.41 16.13
C LYS A 17 -1.64 -9.49 15.33
N VAL A 18 -1.06 -8.45 14.73
CA VAL A 18 -1.73 -7.53 13.82
C VAL A 18 -0.88 -7.35 12.58
N VAL A 19 -1.49 -7.49 11.42
CA VAL A 19 -0.87 -7.16 10.13
C VAL A 19 -1.46 -5.87 9.60
N SER A 20 -0.63 -4.85 9.48
CA SER A 20 -1.01 -3.53 9.00
C SER A 20 -0.54 -3.29 7.58
N PHE A 21 -1.34 -2.62 6.76
CA PHE A 21 -0.95 -2.21 5.41
C PHE A 21 -0.48 -0.77 5.40
N LEU A 22 0.75 -0.58 5.01
CA LEU A 22 1.33 0.72 4.68
C LEU A 22 1.11 1.04 3.19
N SER A 23 1.96 1.86 2.61
CA SER A 23 1.97 2.23 1.20
C SER A 23 3.37 2.65 0.80
N THR A 24 3.74 2.49 -0.46
CA THR A 24 5.00 3.03 -0.99
C THR A 24 5.10 4.56 -0.90
N CYS A 25 3.98 5.26 -0.72
CA CYS A 25 3.98 6.71 -0.47
C CYS A 25 4.69 7.14 0.82
N ILE A 26 4.99 6.19 1.73
CA ILE A 26 5.72 6.48 2.97
C ILE A 26 7.21 6.73 2.76
N PHE A 27 7.77 6.29 1.64
CA PHE A 27 9.18 6.52 1.34
C PHE A 27 9.48 7.99 1.04
N PRO A 28 10.72 8.43 1.25
CA PRO A 28 11.13 9.77 0.83
C PRO A 28 10.88 10.06 -0.65
N ASP A 29 10.59 11.31 -0.98
CA ASP A 29 10.42 11.75 -2.39
C ASP A 29 11.68 11.46 -3.22
N LYS A 30 12.85 11.66 -2.62
CA LYS A 30 14.16 11.37 -3.23
C LYS A 30 14.80 10.22 -2.48
N VAL A 31 14.60 9.01 -2.98
CA VAL A 31 15.12 7.78 -2.39
C VAL A 31 15.78 6.91 -3.46
N GLU A 32 16.88 6.27 -3.11
CA GLU A 32 17.56 5.31 -3.99
C GLU A 32 16.83 3.97 -4.01
N TYR A 33 16.73 3.37 -5.18
CA TYR A 33 16.18 2.02 -5.38
C TYR A 33 17.25 0.95 -5.19
N PRO A 34 16.87 -0.25 -4.72
CA PRO A 34 15.52 -0.67 -4.35
C PRO A 34 15.04 -0.03 -3.05
N LEU A 35 13.69 0.08 -2.91
CA LEU A 35 13.06 0.52 -1.68
C LEU A 35 13.14 -0.58 -0.62
N THR A 36 13.76 -0.29 0.50
CA THR A 36 13.91 -1.20 1.65
C THR A 36 13.35 -0.55 2.92
N ALA A 37 12.90 -1.35 3.88
CA ALA A 37 12.18 -0.85 5.05
C ALA A 37 12.97 0.16 5.90
N ASP A 38 14.28 0.04 5.93
CA ASP A 38 15.20 0.96 6.63
C ASP A 38 15.14 2.40 6.07
N LYS A 39 14.80 2.55 4.78
CA LYS A 39 14.73 3.87 4.11
C LYS A 39 13.46 4.67 4.37
N ILE A 40 12.50 4.13 5.11
CA ILE A 40 11.19 4.78 5.34
C ILE A 40 11.35 6.18 5.95
N HIS A 41 12.33 6.36 6.83
CA HIS A 41 12.52 7.58 7.61
C HIS A 41 13.69 8.47 7.15
N ASP A 42 14.33 8.17 6.02
CA ASP A 42 15.53 8.89 5.54
C ASP A 42 15.25 10.27 4.94
N GLY A 43 13.99 10.68 4.87
CA GLY A 43 13.60 11.99 4.37
C GLY A 43 12.09 12.20 4.36
N GLU A 44 11.68 13.35 3.83
CA GLU A 44 10.26 13.70 3.72
C GLU A 44 9.58 12.97 2.56
N PRO A 45 8.33 12.50 2.72
CA PRO A 45 7.55 11.94 1.64
C PRO A 45 7.18 13.02 0.61
N HIS A 46 6.75 12.59 -0.59
CA HIS A 46 6.34 13.51 -1.63
C HIS A 46 5.24 14.48 -1.14
N PRO A 47 5.35 15.80 -1.39
CA PRO A 47 4.43 16.81 -0.86
C PRO A 47 2.95 16.56 -1.19
N SER A 48 2.64 16.01 -2.37
CA SER A 48 1.25 15.73 -2.78
C SER A 48 0.53 14.70 -1.90
N ASN A 49 1.27 13.85 -1.19
CA ASN A 49 0.75 12.75 -0.36
C ASN A 49 1.14 12.87 1.12
N PHE A 50 1.71 13.99 1.50
CA PHE A 50 2.40 14.13 2.78
C PHE A 50 1.53 13.73 3.98
N GLY A 51 0.29 14.21 4.08
CA GLY A 51 -0.61 13.89 5.19
C GLY A 51 -0.94 12.38 5.28
N TYR A 52 -1.22 11.76 4.14
CA TYR A 52 -1.43 10.31 4.05
C TYR A 52 -0.16 9.53 4.42
N ALA A 53 0.96 9.90 3.85
CA ALA A 53 2.25 9.25 4.08
C ALA A 53 2.66 9.28 5.55
N TYR A 54 2.56 10.43 6.21
CA TYR A 54 2.86 10.54 7.64
C TYR A 54 1.88 9.74 8.51
N SER A 55 0.62 9.67 8.15
CA SER A 55 -0.34 8.84 8.88
C SER A 55 0.01 7.35 8.81
N LYS A 56 0.55 6.89 7.67
CA LYS A 56 1.04 5.52 7.48
C LYS A 56 2.41 5.30 8.15
N ARG A 57 3.32 6.26 8.13
CA ARG A 57 4.56 6.19 8.92
C ARG A 57 4.26 6.07 10.42
N MET A 58 3.29 6.83 10.93
CA MET A 58 2.90 6.73 12.35
C MET A 58 2.40 5.33 12.70
N LEU A 59 1.70 4.65 11.78
CA LEU A 59 1.25 3.26 11.96
C LEU A 59 2.45 2.30 12.11
N GLU A 60 3.51 2.48 11.31
CA GLU A 60 4.76 1.71 11.45
C GLU A 60 5.43 1.98 12.79
N VAL A 61 5.67 3.25 13.11
CA VAL A 61 6.32 3.67 14.35
C VAL A 61 5.60 3.13 15.58
N GLN A 62 4.27 3.23 15.61
CA GLN A 62 3.48 2.72 16.71
C GLN A 62 3.50 1.20 16.79
N GLY A 63 3.43 0.49 15.65
CA GLY A 63 3.56 -0.96 15.59
C GLY A 63 4.89 -1.42 16.16
N ARG A 64 5.98 -0.75 15.80
CA ARG A 64 7.33 -0.99 16.36
C ARG A 64 7.38 -0.74 17.85
N ALA A 65 6.87 0.39 18.32
CA ALA A 65 6.83 0.70 19.76
C ALA A 65 6.05 -0.36 20.56
N TYR A 66 4.94 -0.86 20.03
CA TYR A 66 4.17 -1.93 20.68
C TYR A 66 4.89 -3.27 20.70
N ARG A 67 5.65 -3.60 19.67
CA ARG A 67 6.54 -4.78 19.70
C ARG A 67 7.57 -4.67 20.81
N GLU A 68 8.26 -3.55 20.88
CA GLU A 68 9.33 -3.30 21.87
C GLU A 68 8.80 -3.25 23.29
N GLN A 69 7.68 -2.58 23.52
CA GLN A 69 7.16 -2.34 24.85
C GLN A 69 6.33 -3.51 25.42
N TYR A 70 5.58 -4.21 24.57
CA TYR A 70 4.60 -5.21 25.00
C TYR A 70 4.84 -6.61 24.46
N GLY A 71 5.87 -6.82 23.64
CA GLY A 71 6.16 -8.11 23.03
C GLY A 71 5.06 -8.59 22.04
N LEU A 72 4.34 -7.66 21.40
CA LEU A 72 3.25 -7.97 20.47
C LEU A 72 3.79 -8.18 19.05
N GLU A 73 3.21 -9.12 18.31
CA GLU A 73 3.57 -9.36 16.91
C GLU A 73 2.81 -8.41 15.96
N TYR A 74 3.18 -7.13 15.99
CA TYR A 74 2.59 -6.12 15.10
C TYR A 74 3.50 -5.93 13.88
N VAL A 75 3.05 -6.38 12.72
CA VAL A 75 3.80 -6.42 11.47
C VAL A 75 3.20 -5.45 10.46
N SER A 76 4.04 -4.80 9.67
CA SER A 76 3.59 -3.90 8.61
C SER A 76 4.01 -4.44 7.24
N LEU A 77 3.06 -4.49 6.30
CA LEU A 77 3.29 -4.82 4.89
C LEU A 77 3.25 -3.53 4.06
N ILE A 78 4.15 -3.41 3.11
CA ILE A 78 4.23 -2.26 2.18
C ILE A 78 3.95 -2.77 0.77
N PRO A 79 2.69 -2.90 0.38
CA PRO A 79 2.37 -3.34 -0.97
C PRO A 79 2.72 -2.25 -1.99
N THR A 80 3.07 -2.66 -3.19
CA THR A 80 3.13 -1.81 -4.38
C THR A 80 1.70 -1.49 -4.87
N ASN A 81 1.51 -1.10 -6.12
CA ASN A 81 0.17 -0.79 -6.63
C ASN A 81 -0.66 -2.08 -6.77
N ILE A 82 -1.64 -2.23 -5.91
CA ILE A 82 -2.53 -3.40 -5.92
C ILE A 82 -3.54 -3.26 -7.06
N TYR A 83 -3.76 -4.33 -7.81
CA TYR A 83 -4.81 -4.43 -8.83
C TYR A 83 -5.48 -5.81 -8.78
N GLY A 84 -6.69 -5.94 -9.31
CA GLY A 84 -7.35 -7.24 -9.36
C GLY A 84 -8.87 -7.15 -9.61
N PRO A 85 -9.56 -8.30 -9.49
CA PRO A 85 -11.02 -8.35 -9.57
C PRO A 85 -11.69 -7.44 -8.53
N ASN A 86 -12.84 -6.89 -8.89
CA ASN A 86 -13.63 -5.98 -8.06
C ASN A 86 -12.96 -4.63 -7.75
N ASP A 87 -11.92 -4.26 -8.51
CA ASP A 87 -11.32 -2.93 -8.43
C ASP A 87 -12.31 -1.85 -8.94
N ASN A 88 -11.95 -0.58 -8.73
CA ASN A 88 -12.70 0.53 -9.30
C ASN A 88 -12.31 0.74 -10.77
N PHE A 89 -13.20 0.41 -11.70
CA PHE A 89 -12.99 0.58 -13.15
C PHE A 89 -13.53 1.91 -13.70
N ASN A 90 -13.96 2.84 -12.87
CA ASN A 90 -14.45 4.14 -13.31
C ASN A 90 -13.31 4.96 -13.95
N LEU A 91 -13.53 5.50 -15.16
CA LEU A 91 -12.48 6.19 -15.93
C LEU A 91 -11.97 7.50 -15.29
N GLU A 92 -12.74 8.10 -14.41
CA GLU A 92 -12.40 9.39 -13.77
C GLU A 92 -11.68 9.20 -12.43
N SER A 93 -11.95 8.10 -11.72
CA SER A 93 -11.51 7.89 -10.34
C SER A 93 -10.72 6.62 -10.09
N SER A 94 -10.49 5.79 -11.11
CA SER A 94 -9.76 4.53 -10.98
C SER A 94 -8.24 4.71 -11.03
N HIS A 95 -7.53 3.71 -10.51
CA HIS A 95 -6.09 3.60 -10.68
C HIS A 95 -5.71 3.16 -12.10
N VAL A 96 -4.41 3.21 -12.40
CA VAL A 96 -3.87 3.05 -13.76
C VAL A 96 -4.30 1.74 -14.42
N VAL A 97 -4.12 0.58 -13.77
CA VAL A 97 -4.41 -0.72 -14.38
C VAL A 97 -5.90 -0.89 -14.69
N PRO A 98 -6.83 -0.70 -13.73
CA PRO A 98 -8.26 -0.83 -14.04
C PRO A 98 -8.74 0.22 -15.05
N ALA A 99 -8.21 1.45 -15.04
CA ALA A 99 -8.52 2.46 -16.06
C ALA A 99 -8.10 2.02 -17.45
N LEU A 100 -6.89 1.48 -17.61
CA LEU A 100 -6.39 1.01 -18.89
C LEU A 100 -7.18 -0.20 -19.41
N ILE A 101 -7.55 -1.14 -18.53
CA ILE A 101 -8.40 -2.27 -18.89
C ILE A 101 -9.74 -1.78 -19.44
N HIS A 102 -10.39 -0.86 -18.73
CA HIS A 102 -11.68 -0.31 -19.14
C HIS A 102 -11.57 0.48 -20.45
N LYS A 103 -10.57 1.34 -20.60
CA LYS A 103 -10.32 2.08 -21.85
C LYS A 103 -10.07 1.14 -23.03
N CYS A 104 -9.27 0.08 -22.85
CA CYS A 104 -9.01 -0.91 -23.87
C CYS A 104 -10.30 -1.64 -24.29
N TYR A 105 -11.12 -2.02 -23.33
CA TYR A 105 -12.42 -2.64 -23.60
C TYR A 105 -13.34 -1.72 -24.41
N LEU A 106 -13.45 -0.46 -24.03
CA LEU A 106 -14.28 0.52 -24.75
C LEU A 106 -13.76 0.78 -26.16
N ALA A 107 -12.47 0.97 -26.33
CA ALA A 107 -11.85 1.18 -27.64
C ALA A 107 -12.14 0.01 -28.59
N LYS A 108 -12.03 -1.23 -28.09
CA LYS A 108 -12.36 -2.43 -28.87
C LYS A 108 -13.85 -2.54 -29.19
N ARG A 109 -14.73 -2.22 -28.24
CA ARG A 109 -16.18 -2.28 -28.43
C ARG A 109 -16.67 -1.27 -29.46
N ASP A 110 -16.14 -0.06 -29.42
CA ASP A 110 -16.62 1.10 -30.20
C ASP A 110 -15.78 1.32 -31.46
N ASP A 111 -14.84 0.43 -31.77
CA ASP A 111 -13.90 0.49 -32.90
C ASP A 111 -13.17 1.83 -32.99
N THR A 112 -12.64 2.29 -31.86
CA THR A 112 -11.91 3.54 -31.69
C THR A 112 -10.48 3.32 -31.22
N ASP A 113 -9.66 4.36 -31.28
CA ASP A 113 -8.29 4.30 -30.79
C ASP A 113 -8.21 4.07 -29.28
N PHE A 114 -7.29 3.19 -28.87
CA PHE A 114 -6.91 3.03 -27.47
C PHE A 114 -5.92 4.12 -27.05
N VAL A 115 -6.44 5.15 -26.37
CA VAL A 115 -5.64 6.31 -25.97
C VAL A 115 -5.07 6.14 -24.56
N VAL A 116 -3.75 6.09 -24.46
CA VAL A 116 -3.00 6.09 -23.19
C VAL A 116 -2.38 7.46 -22.96
N TRP A 117 -2.67 8.06 -21.81
CA TRP A 117 -2.16 9.37 -21.47
C TRP A 117 -0.75 9.31 -20.87
N GLY A 118 0.05 10.32 -21.16
CA GLY A 118 1.39 10.50 -20.61
C GLY A 118 2.49 10.06 -21.58
N SER A 119 3.72 10.13 -21.09
CA SER A 119 4.93 9.86 -21.91
C SER A 119 5.32 8.39 -21.99
N GLY A 120 4.69 7.51 -21.20
CA GLY A 120 5.09 6.09 -21.05
C GLY A 120 6.41 5.86 -20.29
N LYS A 121 7.09 6.93 -19.82
CA LYS A 121 8.38 6.83 -19.13
C LYS A 121 8.31 6.40 -17.67
N PRO A 122 7.27 6.76 -16.87
CA PRO A 122 7.22 6.38 -15.46
C PRO A 122 7.15 4.86 -15.28
N LEU A 123 8.05 4.33 -14.45
CA LEU A 123 8.03 2.93 -14.06
C LEU A 123 7.14 2.76 -12.82
N ARG A 124 6.41 1.65 -12.77
CA ARG A 124 5.54 1.30 -11.64
C ARG A 124 5.60 -0.20 -11.41
N GLU A 125 5.60 -0.58 -10.14
CA GLU A 125 5.40 -1.97 -9.74
C GLU A 125 3.94 -2.21 -9.41
N PHE A 126 3.44 -3.38 -9.78
CA PHE A 126 2.08 -3.80 -9.52
C PHE A 126 2.08 -5.17 -8.86
N ILE A 127 1.11 -5.39 -7.97
CA ILE A 127 0.90 -6.67 -7.32
C ILE A 127 -0.57 -7.09 -7.44
N TYR A 128 -0.82 -8.35 -7.75
CA TYR A 128 -2.17 -8.87 -7.86
C TYR A 128 -2.82 -9.04 -6.48
N SER A 129 -4.09 -8.66 -6.35
CA SER A 129 -4.79 -8.62 -5.07
C SER A 129 -4.86 -9.97 -4.35
N GLU A 130 -5.03 -11.08 -5.09
CA GLU A 130 -5.02 -12.42 -4.49
C GLU A 130 -3.65 -12.79 -3.92
N ASP A 131 -2.57 -12.35 -4.55
CA ASP A 131 -1.22 -12.62 -4.04
C ASP A 131 -0.94 -11.80 -2.77
N VAL A 132 -1.46 -10.57 -2.69
CA VAL A 132 -1.46 -9.81 -1.42
C VAL A 132 -2.20 -10.59 -0.33
N GLY A 133 -3.35 -11.18 -0.65
CA GLY A 133 -4.11 -12.04 0.25
C GLY A 133 -3.31 -13.25 0.74
N LYS A 134 -2.63 -13.95 -0.18
CA LYS A 134 -1.77 -15.11 0.14
C LYS A 134 -0.59 -14.72 1.03
N ILE A 135 0.08 -13.61 0.70
CA ILE A 135 1.19 -13.07 1.51
C ILE A 135 0.69 -12.71 2.91
N THR A 136 -0.46 -12.05 3.01
CA THR A 136 -1.05 -11.69 4.30
C THR A 136 -1.36 -12.94 5.13
N GLN A 137 -1.95 -13.96 4.52
CA GLN A 137 -2.22 -15.23 5.18
C GLN A 137 -0.93 -15.93 5.65
N PHE A 138 0.12 -15.90 4.82
CA PHE A 138 1.43 -16.44 5.18
C PHE A 138 1.99 -15.72 6.41
N VAL A 139 2.03 -14.39 6.39
CA VAL A 139 2.54 -13.57 7.50
C VAL A 139 1.72 -13.78 8.77
N LEU A 140 0.40 -13.95 8.68
CA LEU A 140 -0.44 -14.25 9.85
C LEU A 140 -0.11 -15.61 10.47
N LYS A 141 0.31 -16.59 9.69
CA LYS A 141 0.63 -17.96 10.13
C LYS A 141 2.07 -18.13 10.60
N THR A 142 2.99 -17.26 10.16
CA THR A 142 4.40 -17.31 10.55
C THR A 142 4.66 -16.42 11.74
N THR A 143 5.47 -16.89 12.69
CA THR A 143 6.00 -16.04 13.78
C THR A 143 7.16 -15.21 13.24
N VAL A 144 7.18 -13.92 13.55
CA VAL A 144 8.24 -12.97 13.14
C VAL A 144 9.12 -12.64 14.34
#